data_ebfc2f953e7b6ec34322ec63d667eaf2
#
_entry.id   ebfc2f953e7b6ec34322ec63d667eaf2
#
_cell.length_a   1.000
_cell.length_b   1.000
_cell.length_c   1.000
_cell.angle_alpha   90.00
_cell.angle_beta   90.00
_cell.angle_gamma   90.00
#
_symmetry.space_group_name_H-M   'P 1'
#
loop_
_entity.id
_entity.type
_entity.pdbx_description
1 polymer ?
#
loop_
_entity_poly.entity_id
_entity_poly.type
_entity_poly.pdbx_seq_one_letter_code
_entity_poly.pdbx_strand_id
1 'polypeptide(L)'
;MTYVLPDLDYDYGALAPHIAPEIMELHHSKHHATYVAGANTALEQLAEARESGNFGGINKLEKDLAFHLGGHINHSTFWKNMSPEG
;
A
#
# COMPACT_ATOMS: atom_id res chain seq x y z
N MET A 1 -15.63 1.07 -0.93
CA MET A 1 -14.51 0.49 -1.71
C MET A 1 -13.26 0.45 -0.84
N THR A 2 -12.61 -0.68 -0.78
CA THR A 2 -11.39 -0.86 0.00
C THR A 2 -10.26 -1.37 -0.91
N TYR A 3 -9.03 -1.03 -0.53
CA TYR A 3 -7.86 -1.55 -1.21
C TYR A 3 -7.38 -2.83 -0.53
N VAL A 4 -6.70 -3.67 -1.29
CA VAL A 4 -6.21 -4.97 -0.81
C VAL A 4 -4.73 -5.08 -1.16
N LEU A 5 -3.94 -5.62 -0.23
CA LEU A 5 -2.55 -5.93 -0.49
C LEU A 5 -2.47 -7.07 -1.51
N PRO A 6 -1.88 -6.85 -2.69
CA PRO A 6 -1.76 -7.94 -3.67
C PRO A 6 -0.70 -8.93 -3.24
N ASP A 7 -0.91 -10.19 -3.60
CA ASP A 7 0.12 -11.22 -3.44
C ASP A 7 1.22 -10.99 -4.48
N LEU A 8 2.44 -11.39 -4.14
CA LEU A 8 3.52 -11.38 -5.10
C LEU A 8 3.33 -12.51 -6.11
N ASP A 9 3.80 -12.29 -7.35
CA ASP A 9 3.77 -13.32 -8.41
C ASP A 9 4.88 -14.37 -8.23
N TYR A 10 5.71 -14.21 -7.20
CA TYR A 10 6.85 -15.10 -6.90
C TYR A 10 7.07 -15.16 -5.39
N ASP A 11 7.80 -16.17 -4.93
CA ASP A 11 8.11 -16.34 -3.52
C ASP A 11 9.07 -15.26 -3.03
N TYR A 12 9.06 -15.00 -1.73
CA TYR A 12 9.98 -14.02 -1.12
C TYR A 12 11.45 -14.34 -1.40
N GLY A 13 11.78 -15.62 -1.55
CA GLY A 13 13.16 -16.04 -1.82
C GLY A 13 13.55 -16.05 -3.29
N ALA A 14 12.62 -15.77 -4.20
CA ALA A 14 12.85 -15.90 -5.65
C ALA A 14 13.94 -14.97 -6.18
N LEU A 15 14.17 -13.83 -5.54
CA LEU A 15 15.17 -12.85 -5.96
C LEU A 15 16.52 -13.02 -5.27
N ALA A 16 16.65 -14.02 -4.39
CA ALA A 16 17.93 -14.31 -3.75
C ALA A 16 18.94 -14.79 -4.81
N PRO A 17 20.24 -14.51 -4.62
CA PRO A 17 20.86 -13.79 -3.52
C PRO A 17 20.88 -12.26 -3.65
N HIS A 18 20.28 -11.72 -4.70
CA HIS A 18 20.31 -10.27 -4.95
C HIS A 18 19.50 -9.50 -3.93
N ILE A 19 18.32 -10.02 -3.56
CA ILE A 19 17.48 -9.46 -2.50
C ILE A 19 17.15 -10.60 -1.52
N ALA A 20 17.51 -10.42 -0.26
CA ALA A 20 17.27 -11.43 0.76
C ALA A 20 15.77 -11.66 0.99
N PRO A 21 15.34 -12.90 1.24
CA PRO A 21 13.93 -13.20 1.49
C PRO A 21 13.34 -12.38 2.64
N GLU A 22 14.10 -12.13 3.71
CA GLU A 22 13.66 -11.35 4.86
C GLU A 22 13.35 -9.91 4.49
N ILE A 23 14.14 -9.34 3.57
CA ILE A 23 13.91 -7.99 3.06
C ILE A 23 12.64 -7.93 2.21
N MET A 24 12.43 -8.92 1.35
CA MET A 24 11.22 -9.00 0.52
C MET A 24 9.97 -9.14 1.39
N GLU A 25 10.02 -10.01 2.40
CA GLU A 25 8.90 -10.18 3.31
C GLU A 25 8.58 -8.91 4.06
N LEU A 26 9.59 -8.22 4.61
CA LEU A 26 9.40 -6.97 5.31
C LEU A 26 8.80 -5.90 4.40
N HIS A 27 9.33 -5.76 3.19
CA HIS A 27 8.89 -4.74 2.24
C HIS A 27 7.45 -4.97 1.79
N HIS A 28 7.08 -6.23 1.53
CA HIS A 28 5.72 -6.57 1.10
C HIS A 28 4.75 -6.60 2.28
N SER A 29 5.04 -7.41 3.31
CA SER A 29 4.08 -7.65 4.37
C SER A 29 3.94 -6.53 5.38
N LYS A 30 4.95 -5.66 5.50
CA LYS A 30 4.90 -4.50 6.40
C LYS A 30 4.77 -3.19 5.68
N HIS A 31 5.73 -2.86 4.82
CA HIS A 31 5.74 -1.53 4.19
C HIS A 31 4.55 -1.35 3.25
N HIS A 32 4.36 -2.27 2.32
CA HIS A 32 3.22 -2.18 1.39
C HIS A 32 1.89 -2.32 2.13
N ALA A 33 1.79 -3.26 3.08
CA ALA A 33 0.57 -3.44 3.87
C ALA A 33 0.21 -2.19 4.66
N THR A 34 1.19 -1.45 5.18
CA THR A 34 0.94 -0.20 5.90
C THR A 34 0.32 0.86 4.98
N TYR A 35 0.79 0.97 3.74
CA TYR A 35 0.18 1.89 2.78
C TYR A 35 -1.27 1.50 2.46
N VAL A 36 -1.54 0.21 2.28
CA VAL A 36 -2.91 -0.27 2.02
C VAL A 36 -3.81 0.04 3.22
N ALA A 37 -3.36 -0.26 4.43
CA ALA A 37 -4.13 0.01 5.65
C ALA A 37 -4.38 1.51 5.82
N GLY A 38 -3.37 2.35 5.56
CA GLY A 38 -3.52 3.80 5.65
C GLY A 38 -4.53 4.34 4.65
N ALA A 39 -4.52 3.84 3.41
CA ALA A 39 -5.49 4.24 2.40
C ALA A 39 -6.91 3.86 2.80
N ASN A 40 -7.11 2.65 3.32
CA ASN A 40 -8.43 2.19 3.77
C ASN A 40 -8.92 3.02 4.96
N THR A 41 -8.06 3.35 5.91
CA THR A 41 -8.42 4.21 7.04
C THR A 41 -8.85 5.59 6.56
N ALA A 42 -8.11 6.19 5.63
CA ALA A 42 -8.46 7.49 5.08
C ALA A 42 -9.82 7.46 4.36
N LEU A 43 -10.11 6.38 3.63
CA LEU A 43 -11.41 6.22 2.98
C LEU A 43 -12.55 6.14 3.99
N GLU A 44 -12.36 5.41 5.10
CA GLU A 44 -13.36 5.33 6.16
C GLU A 44 -13.63 6.68 6.79
N GLN A 45 -12.57 7.44 7.08
CA GLN A 45 -12.70 8.77 7.67
C GLN A 45 -13.37 9.76 6.72
N LEU A 46 -13.10 9.66 5.43
CA LEU A 46 -13.79 10.47 4.42
C LEU A 46 -15.27 10.14 4.34
N ALA A 47 -15.63 8.86 4.46
CA ALA A 47 -17.04 8.46 4.49
C ALA A 47 -17.75 9.00 5.72
N GLU A 48 -17.11 8.96 6.89
CA GLU A 48 -17.64 9.56 8.12
C GLU A 48 -17.82 11.07 7.99
N ALA A 49 -16.88 11.76 7.38
CA ALA A 49 -16.99 13.20 7.16
C ALA A 49 -18.19 13.54 6.28
N ARG A 50 -18.44 12.75 5.24
CA ARG A 50 -19.61 12.94 4.37
C ARG A 50 -20.93 12.70 5.12
N GLU A 51 -21.00 11.65 5.92
CA GLU A 51 -22.22 11.32 6.69
C GLU A 51 -22.52 12.35 7.76
N SER A 52 -21.51 12.81 8.47
CA SER A 52 -21.68 13.78 9.56
C SER A 52 -21.81 15.22 9.08
N GLY A 53 -21.40 15.50 7.84
CA GLY A 53 -21.33 16.86 7.32
C GLY A 53 -20.16 17.67 7.88
N ASN A 54 -19.25 17.04 8.60
CA ASN A 54 -18.10 17.70 9.18
C ASN A 54 -16.90 17.61 8.24
N PHE A 55 -16.67 18.68 7.47
CA PHE A 55 -15.60 18.75 6.49
C PHE A 55 -14.36 19.49 6.96
N GLY A 56 -14.28 19.79 8.26
CA GLY A 56 -13.14 20.54 8.82
C GLY A 56 -11.79 19.89 8.60
N GLY A 57 -11.75 18.54 8.57
CA GLY A 57 -10.52 17.78 8.36
C GLY A 57 -10.34 17.24 6.95
N ILE A 58 -11.18 17.62 6.00
CA ILE A 58 -11.22 17.00 4.67
C ILE A 58 -9.89 17.14 3.91
N ASN A 59 -9.24 18.28 4.05
CA ASN A 59 -7.99 18.56 3.35
C ASN A 59 -6.88 17.60 3.80
N LYS A 60 -6.78 17.38 5.10
CA LYS A 60 -5.82 16.41 5.65
C LYS A 60 -6.14 15.00 5.20
N LEU A 61 -7.41 14.60 5.23
CA LEU A 61 -7.82 13.26 4.82
C LEU A 61 -7.53 12.99 3.34
N GLU A 62 -7.74 13.98 2.48
CA GLU A 62 -7.41 13.85 1.06
C GLU A 62 -5.92 13.72 0.84
N LYS A 63 -5.10 14.45 1.58
CA LYS A 63 -3.64 14.33 1.51
C LYS A 63 -3.15 13.00 2.04
N ASP A 64 -3.72 12.52 3.13
CA ASP A 64 -3.40 11.20 3.69
C ASP A 64 -3.73 10.10 2.69
N LEU A 65 -4.90 10.16 2.08
CA LEU A 65 -5.30 9.19 1.07
C LEU A 65 -4.35 9.20 -0.13
N ALA A 66 -4.01 10.39 -0.63
CA ALA A 66 -3.09 10.51 -1.76
C ALA A 66 -1.72 9.92 -1.44
N PHE A 67 -1.20 10.17 -0.24
CA PHE A 67 0.08 9.62 0.19
C PHE A 67 0.06 8.10 0.26
N HIS A 68 -0.93 7.54 0.97
CA HIS A 68 -1.01 6.09 1.16
C HIS A 68 -1.36 5.36 -0.13
N LEU A 69 -2.27 5.91 -0.92
CA LEU A 69 -2.63 5.32 -2.20
C LEU A 69 -1.47 5.37 -3.18
N GLY A 70 -0.72 6.47 -3.20
CA GLY A 70 0.50 6.58 -3.99
C GLY A 70 1.52 5.51 -3.61
N GLY A 71 1.71 5.28 -2.31
CA GLY A 71 2.59 4.22 -1.83
C GLY A 71 2.11 2.83 -2.26
N HIS A 72 0.82 2.58 -2.16
CA HIS A 72 0.23 1.32 -2.60
C HIS A 72 0.43 1.09 -4.10
N ILE A 73 0.15 2.08 -4.92
CA ILE A 73 0.31 1.97 -6.37
C ILE A 73 1.77 1.76 -6.75
N ASN A 74 2.67 2.54 -6.16
CA ASN A 74 4.10 2.43 -6.44
C ASN A 74 4.66 1.07 -6.05
N HIS A 75 4.26 0.53 -4.91
CA HIS A 75 4.71 -0.79 -4.48
C HIS A 75 4.11 -1.90 -5.34
N SER A 76 2.85 -1.78 -5.74
CA SER A 76 2.23 -2.76 -6.64
C SER A 76 2.97 -2.83 -7.98
N THR A 77 3.37 -1.69 -8.52
CA THR A 77 4.16 -1.62 -9.74
C THR A 77 5.58 -2.15 -9.53
N PHE A 78 6.18 -1.82 -8.40
CA PHE A 78 7.54 -2.24 -8.04
C PHE A 78 7.69 -3.76 -8.07
N TRP A 79 6.74 -4.49 -7.46
CA TRP A 79 6.80 -5.96 -7.45
C TRP A 79 6.83 -6.55 -8.86
N LYS A 80 6.11 -5.94 -9.78
CA LYS A 80 6.02 -6.41 -11.17
C LYS A 80 7.22 -6.03 -12.03
N ASN A 81 8.03 -5.09 -11.57
CA ASN A 81 9.24 -4.67 -12.28
C ASN A 81 10.44 -5.55 -11.98
N MET A 82 10.33 -6.48 -11.03
CA MET A 82 11.41 -7.38 -10.66
C MET A 82 11.08 -8.80 -11.10
N SER A 83 12.12 -9.56 -11.47
CA SER A 83 11.96 -10.92 -11.94
C SER A 83 13.14 -11.76 -11.46
N PRO A 84 12.92 -13.05 -11.12
CA PRO A 84 14.02 -13.97 -10.82
C PRO A 84 14.94 -14.21 -12.02
N GLU A 85 14.44 -13.92 -13.23
CA GLU A 85 15.18 -14.17 -14.47
C GLU A 85 15.84 -12.91 -15.04
N GLY A 86 15.74 -11.80 -14.32
CA GLY A 86 16.38 -10.54 -14.72
C GLY A 86 15.53 -9.59 -15.53
#